data_f1c4fe3350f660a52514f4c7821afee8
#
_entry.id   f1c4fe3350f660a52514f4c7821afee8
#
_cell.length_a   1.000
_cell.length_b   1.000
_cell.length_c   1.000
_cell.angle_alpha   90.00
_cell.angle_beta   90.00
_cell.angle_gamma   90.00
#
_symmetry.space_group_name_H-M   'P 1'
#
loop_
_entity.id
_entity.type
_entity.pdbx_description
1 polymer ?
#
loop_
_entity_poly.entity_id
_entity_poly.type
_entity_poly.pdbx_seq_one_letter_code
_entity_poly.pdbx_strand_id
1 'polypeptide(L)' 'MDKKLLGRRINAARKERGWTSERLSEICNINATYLRQIESGAKTPSLQVFVALCEALKEKN' A
#
# COMPACT_ATOMS: atom_id res chain seq x y z
N MET A 1 9.25 -1.36 -13.55
CA MET A 1 8.15 -0.78 -12.75
C MET A 1 8.59 0.53 -12.11
N ASP A 2 7.75 1.53 -12.17
CA ASP A 2 8.04 2.80 -11.50
C ASP A 2 7.55 2.71 -10.05
N LYS A 3 8.48 2.48 -9.14
CA LYS A 3 8.11 2.28 -7.74
C LYS A 3 7.60 3.56 -7.08
N LYS A 4 8.00 4.73 -7.57
CA LYS A 4 7.48 5.98 -7.03
C LYS A 4 6.01 6.17 -7.42
N LEU A 5 5.69 5.88 -8.68
CA LEU A 5 4.30 5.95 -9.13
C LEU A 5 3.43 4.95 -8.40
N LEU A 6 3.92 3.72 -8.25
CA LEU A 6 3.19 2.70 -7.51
C LEU A 6 2.93 3.16 -6.07
N GLY A 7 3.95 3.71 -5.43
CA GLY A 7 3.80 4.20 -4.06
C GLY A 7 2.76 5.29 -3.93
N ARG A 8 2.76 6.24 -4.88
CA ARG A 8 1.76 7.33 -4.88
C ARG A 8 0.36 6.79 -5.07
N ARG A 9 0.18 5.79 -5.92
CA ARG A 9 -1.14 5.20 -6.15
C ARG A 9 -1.64 4.47 -4.92
N ILE A 10 -0.77 3.75 -4.25
CA ILE A 10 -1.14 3.08 -3.00
C ILE A 10 -1.53 4.10 -1.95
N ASN A 11 -0.73 5.16 -1.80
CA ASN A 11 -1.01 6.23 -0.84
C ASN A 11 -2.36 6.88 -1.12
N ALA A 12 -2.63 7.21 -2.39
CA ALA A 12 -3.89 7.86 -2.76
C ALA A 12 -5.08 6.95 -2.47
N ALA A 13 -4.98 5.67 -2.82
CA ALA A 13 -6.07 4.72 -2.60
C ALA A 13 -6.33 4.53 -1.11
N ARG A 14 -5.26 4.52 -0.30
CA ARG A 14 -5.39 4.42 1.15
C ARG A 14 -6.12 5.64 1.71
N LYS A 15 -5.72 6.82 1.27
CA LYS A 15 -6.33 8.06 1.77
C LYS A 15 -7.79 8.19 1.35
N GLU A 16 -8.12 7.70 0.15
CA GLU A 16 -9.52 7.70 -0.29
C GLU A 16 -10.42 6.92 0.66
N ARG A 17 -9.87 5.89 1.30
CA ARG A 17 -10.61 5.08 2.25
C ARG A 17 -10.59 5.64 3.66
N GLY A 18 -9.87 6.75 3.88
CA GLY A 18 -9.73 7.33 5.20
C GLY A 18 -8.85 6.51 6.12
N TRP A 19 -7.99 5.67 5.58
CA TRP A 19 -7.14 4.80 6.38
C TRP A 19 -5.79 5.43 6.66
N THR A 20 -5.26 5.19 7.87
CA THR A 20 -3.88 5.51 8.21
C THR A 20 -2.96 4.43 7.65
N SER A 21 -1.65 4.72 7.61
CA SER A 21 -0.65 3.71 7.25
C SER A 21 -0.74 2.51 8.18
N GLU A 22 -0.95 2.77 9.47
CA GLU A 22 -1.09 1.71 10.46
C GLU A 22 -2.27 0.81 10.14
N ARG A 23 -3.40 1.42 9.76
CA ARG A 23 -4.58 0.62 9.44
C ARG A 23 -4.37 -0.27 8.25
N LEU A 24 -3.83 0.28 7.15
CA LEU A 24 -3.59 -0.53 5.96
C LEU A 24 -2.55 -1.61 6.22
N SER A 25 -1.51 -1.29 7.00
CA SER A 25 -0.51 -2.30 7.33
C SER A 25 -1.11 -3.46 8.13
N GLU A 26 -2.05 -3.17 9.03
CA GLU A 26 -2.77 -4.22 9.77
C GLU A 26 -3.59 -5.09 8.83
N ILE A 27 -4.32 -4.45 7.90
CA ILE A 27 -5.15 -5.19 6.94
C ILE A 27 -4.30 -6.14 6.11
N CYS A 28 -3.10 -5.69 5.71
CA CYS A 28 -2.21 -6.47 4.86
C CYS A 28 -1.24 -7.35 5.67
N ASN A 29 -1.27 -7.25 6.99
CA ASN A 29 -0.39 -8.00 7.89
C ASN A 29 1.08 -7.74 7.57
N ILE A 30 1.42 -6.46 7.41
CA ILE A 30 2.80 -6.04 7.19
C ILE A 30 3.16 -4.94 8.18
N ASN A 31 4.44 -4.67 8.28
CA ASN A 31 4.96 -3.61 9.16
C ASN A 31 4.62 -2.25 8.56
N ALA A 32 4.19 -1.30 9.39
CA ALA A 32 3.80 0.04 8.92
C ALA A 32 4.99 0.80 8.35
N THR A 33 6.20 0.61 8.90
CA THR A 33 7.39 1.24 8.35
C THR A 33 7.66 0.76 6.93
N TYR A 34 7.50 -0.54 6.70
CA TYR A 34 7.65 -1.11 5.36
C TYR A 34 6.62 -0.51 4.41
N LEU A 35 5.37 -0.39 4.85
CA LEU A 35 4.33 0.23 4.02
C LEU A 35 4.70 1.67 3.66
N ARG A 36 5.18 2.45 4.62
CA ARG A 36 5.60 3.83 4.34
C ARG A 36 6.73 3.90 3.34
N GLN A 37 7.66 2.94 3.40
CA GLN A 37 8.76 2.86 2.43
C GLN A 37 8.24 2.54 1.03
N ILE A 38 7.22 1.69 0.94
CA ILE A 38 6.57 1.40 -0.34
C ILE A 38 5.87 2.65 -0.86
N GLU A 39 5.13 3.34 -0.02
CA GLU A 39 4.39 4.53 -0.43
C GLU A 39 5.31 5.66 -0.87
N SER A 40 6.49 5.78 -0.25
CA SER A 40 7.46 6.81 -0.62
C SER A 40 8.26 6.46 -1.87
N GLY A 41 8.18 5.22 -2.33
CA GLY A 41 8.96 4.75 -3.46
C GLY A 41 10.35 4.29 -3.09
N ALA A 42 10.67 4.21 -1.80
CA ALA A 42 11.97 3.73 -1.35
C ALA A 42 12.13 2.23 -1.58
N LYS A 43 11.03 1.49 -1.54
CA LYS A 43 11.04 0.03 -1.72
C LYS A 43 9.91 -0.40 -2.63
N THR A 44 10.16 -1.47 -3.37
CA THR A 44 9.14 -2.16 -4.14
C THR A 44 8.56 -3.26 -3.27
N PRO A 45 7.23 -3.43 -3.21
CA PRO A 45 6.67 -4.53 -2.42
C PRO A 45 7.00 -5.87 -3.04
N SER A 46 7.17 -6.89 -2.19
CA SER A 46 7.25 -8.26 -2.68
C SER A 46 5.94 -8.63 -3.38
N LEU A 47 5.97 -9.70 -4.17
CA LEU A 47 4.76 -10.14 -4.86
C LEU A 47 3.64 -10.42 -3.88
N GLN A 48 3.92 -11.11 -2.78
CA GLN A 48 2.89 -11.42 -1.79
C GLN A 48 2.28 -10.15 -1.19
N VAL A 49 3.13 -9.18 -0.86
CA VAL A 49 2.65 -7.91 -0.30
C VAL A 49 1.87 -7.13 -1.35
N PHE A 50 2.32 -7.14 -2.59
CA PHE A 50 1.61 -6.46 -3.67
C PHE A 50 0.19 -7.02 -3.82
N VAL A 51 0.07 -8.35 -3.80
CA VAL A 51 -1.25 -8.99 -3.90
C VAL A 51 -2.13 -8.59 -2.72
N ALA A 52 -1.57 -8.59 -1.51
CA ALA A 52 -2.33 -8.18 -0.32
C ALA A 52 -2.81 -6.74 -0.43
N LEU A 53 -1.95 -5.84 -0.93
CA LEU A 53 -2.32 -4.44 -1.14
C LEU A 53 -3.43 -4.31 -2.17
N CYS A 54 -3.32 -5.04 -3.28
CA CYS A 54 -4.36 -5.02 -4.31
C CYS A 54 -5.70 -5.50 -3.77
N GLU A 55 -5.69 -6.57 -2.96
CA GLU A 55 -6.92 -7.08 -2.37
C GLU A 55 -7.54 -6.08 -1.41
N ALA A 56 -6.70 -5.44 -0.58
CA ALA A 56 -7.18 -4.48 0.41
C ALA A 56 -7.72 -3.21 -0.24
N LEU A 57 -7.14 -2.81 -1.37
CA LEU A 57 -7.44 -1.52 -1.99
C LEU A 57 -8.31 -1.65 -3.22
N LYS A 58 -8.78 -2.84 -3.56
CA LYS A 58 -9.61 -2.98 -4.75
C LYS A 58 -10.92 -2.23 -4.57
N GLU A 59 -11.40 -1.68 -5.68
CA GLU A 59 -12.62 -0.92 -5.64
C GLU A 59 -13.83 -1.83 -5.59
N LYS A 60 -14.84 -1.38 -4.85
CA LYS A 60 -16.11 -2.06 -4.84
C LYS A 60 -16.99 -1.48 -5.94
N ASN A 61 -17.59 -2.34 -6.71
CA ASN A 61 -18.52 -1.95 -7.75
C ASN A 61 -19.94 -2.22 -7.33
#